data_c797de602d95736f61aaa59d2435f976
#
_entry.id   c797de602d95736f61aaa59d2435f976
#
_cell.length_a   1.000
_cell.length_b   1.000
_cell.length_c   1.000
_cell.angle_alpha   90.00
_cell.angle_beta   90.00
_cell.angle_gamma   90.00
#
_symmetry.space_group_name_H-M   'P 1'
#
loop_
_entity.id
_entity.type
_entity.pdbx_description
1 polymer ?
#
loop_
_entity_poly.entity_id
_entity_poly.type
_entity_poly.pdbx_seq_one_letter_code
_entity_poly.pdbx_strand_id
1 'polypeptide(L)'
;LINGVCWAKYNVDAPGTFANPDKPHGMLYQWNRIKAWPAIEPDTVKGWDNSIDPEKTWKPENDPCPAGWRMPTVEEMRKLLDKNKVTNTKSAQDGVPGDKFRDIATGNTVFFPVIHYRDSNGVTAPIGFGRTHYWSNSNYWYLEWASLYQHRLPLGHAIRCVADPNANTIVLHIFDTVCREKLPYTWRDTTFDIGTKTGEYIFRHPPKGTLYDSIVQLHLTVDTLCGKPCHKDGVLINGVCWAK
;
A
#
# COMPACT_ATOMS: atom_id res chain seq x y z
N LEU A 1 -4.72 12.84 -7.36
CA LEU A 1 -4.05 13.88 -6.56
C LEU A 1 -4.90 14.24 -5.36
N ILE A 2 -4.29 14.45 -4.21
CA ILE A 2 -4.91 15.00 -3.00
C ILE A 2 -4.09 16.23 -2.62
N ASN A 3 -4.66 17.42 -2.67
CA ASN A 3 -4.02 18.70 -2.44
C ASN A 3 -2.65 18.81 -3.17
N GLY A 4 -2.65 18.45 -4.46
CA GLY A 4 -1.48 18.50 -5.33
C GLY A 4 -0.47 17.35 -5.16
N VAL A 5 -0.67 16.41 -4.24
CA VAL A 5 0.21 15.25 -4.02
C VAL A 5 -0.40 13.99 -4.63
N CYS A 6 0.38 13.26 -5.41
CA CYS A 6 -0.03 11.98 -6.00
C CYS A 6 0.31 10.84 -5.04
N TRP A 7 -0.65 10.42 -4.24
CA TRP A 7 -0.52 9.32 -3.27
C TRP A 7 -0.72 7.97 -3.94
N ALA A 8 0.09 6.99 -3.58
CA ALA A 8 -0.12 5.61 -3.97
C ALA A 8 -1.45 5.07 -3.40
N LYS A 9 -2.11 4.19 -4.14
CA LYS A 9 -3.38 3.58 -3.72
C LYS A 9 -3.20 2.61 -2.56
N TYR A 10 -2.05 1.90 -2.52
CA TYR A 10 -1.75 0.85 -1.56
C TYR A 10 -0.51 1.16 -0.73
N ASN A 11 -0.38 0.51 0.44
CA ASN A 11 0.83 0.55 1.25
C ASN A 11 1.98 -0.19 0.56
N VAL A 12 3.20 0.06 0.99
CA VAL A 12 4.34 -0.77 0.59
C VAL A 12 4.22 -2.15 1.25
N ASP A 13 4.50 -3.20 0.48
CA ASP A 13 4.64 -4.59 0.96
C ASP A 13 6.14 -4.94 1.07
N ALA A 14 6.64 -5.93 0.34
CA ALA A 14 8.08 -6.11 0.23
C ALA A 14 8.74 -4.90 -0.45
N PRO A 15 10.03 -4.60 -0.18
CA PRO A 15 10.71 -3.48 -0.81
C PRO A 15 10.54 -3.50 -2.34
N GLY A 16 10.17 -2.36 -2.90
CA GLY A 16 9.91 -2.21 -4.34
C GLY A 16 8.55 -2.69 -4.81
N THR A 17 7.63 -3.08 -3.90
CA THR A 17 6.29 -3.57 -4.25
C THR A 17 5.19 -2.89 -3.45
N PHE A 18 3.98 -2.85 -4.00
CA PHE A 18 2.78 -2.45 -3.26
C PHE A 18 2.00 -3.67 -2.76
N ALA A 19 1.28 -3.46 -1.67
CA ALA A 19 0.39 -4.45 -1.09
C ALA A 19 -0.75 -4.82 -2.05
N ASN A 20 -1.13 -6.09 -2.02
CA ASN A 20 -2.32 -6.58 -2.71
C ASN A 20 -3.59 -6.08 -2.00
N PRO A 21 -4.68 -5.78 -2.72
CA PRO A 21 -5.99 -5.44 -2.13
C PRO A 21 -6.48 -6.43 -1.06
N ASP A 22 -6.21 -7.74 -1.24
CA ASP A 22 -6.57 -8.77 -0.27
C ASP A 22 -5.78 -8.72 1.04
N LYS A 23 -4.62 -8.03 1.03
CA LYS A 23 -3.76 -7.80 2.19
C LYS A 23 -3.33 -6.33 2.25
N PRO A 24 -4.28 -5.40 2.44
CA PRO A 24 -4.05 -3.97 2.23
C PRO A 24 -3.11 -3.33 3.25
N HIS A 25 -2.81 -4.02 4.33
CA HIS A 25 -1.91 -3.51 5.37
C HIS A 25 -0.47 -3.34 4.86
N GLY A 26 0.00 -4.23 3.97
CA GLY A 26 1.40 -4.27 3.57
C GLY A 26 2.31 -4.65 4.73
N MET A 27 3.57 -4.22 4.64
CA MET A 27 4.59 -4.48 5.64
C MET A 27 4.93 -3.22 6.45
N LEU A 28 5.61 -3.43 7.57
CA LEU A 28 6.12 -2.36 8.44
C LEU A 28 7.62 -2.21 8.27
N TYR A 29 8.11 -0.99 8.45
CA TYR A 29 9.51 -0.63 8.31
C TYR A 29 10.00 0.12 9.54
N GLN A 30 11.21 -0.19 9.98
CA GLN A 30 11.89 0.63 10.97
C GLN A 30 12.49 1.86 10.30
N TRP A 31 12.64 2.94 11.07
CA TRP A 31 13.22 4.17 10.56
C TRP A 31 14.53 3.94 9.80
N ASN A 32 14.59 4.44 8.56
CA ASN A 32 15.75 4.37 7.66
C ASN A 32 16.28 2.95 7.42
N ARG A 33 15.40 1.93 7.38
CA ARG A 33 15.76 0.54 7.12
C ARG A 33 14.90 -0.06 6.02
N ILE A 34 15.57 -0.75 5.08
CA ILE A 34 14.90 -1.41 3.95
C ILE A 34 14.20 -2.72 4.35
N LYS A 35 14.55 -3.30 5.51
CA LYS A 35 13.99 -4.57 5.95
C LYS A 35 12.50 -4.44 6.28
N ALA A 36 11.69 -5.23 5.59
CA ALA A 36 10.25 -5.32 5.81
C ALA A 36 9.92 -6.29 6.96
N TRP A 37 8.88 -5.96 7.73
CA TRP A 37 8.38 -6.74 8.84
C TRP A 37 6.87 -6.96 8.70
N PRO A 38 6.35 -8.16 9.05
CA PRO A 38 4.90 -8.41 9.00
C PRO A 38 4.13 -7.42 9.87
N ALA A 39 2.99 -6.96 9.37
CA ALA A 39 2.16 -5.98 10.08
C ALA A 39 1.34 -6.59 11.21
N ILE A 40 0.96 -7.86 11.12
CA ILE A 40 0.03 -8.51 12.04
C ILE A 40 0.73 -9.68 12.75
N GLU A 41 0.94 -10.78 12.06
CA GLU A 41 1.50 -12.02 12.62
C GLU A 41 2.97 -12.25 12.18
N PRO A 42 3.80 -12.82 13.02
CA PRO A 42 3.58 -13.18 14.42
C PRO A 42 3.61 -11.97 15.36
N ASP A 43 3.03 -12.07 16.55
CA ASP A 43 2.99 -10.98 17.54
C ASP A 43 4.39 -10.43 17.84
N THR A 44 5.40 -11.29 17.92
CA THR A 44 6.79 -10.90 18.12
C THR A 44 7.66 -11.43 16.99
N VAL A 45 8.48 -10.57 16.40
CA VAL A 45 9.41 -10.94 15.33
C VAL A 45 10.83 -11.14 15.86
N LYS A 46 11.53 -12.13 15.31
CA LYS A 46 12.94 -12.39 15.63
C LYS A 46 13.86 -11.49 14.82
N GLY A 47 14.93 -11.00 15.46
CA GLY A 47 15.95 -10.18 14.79
C GLY A 47 15.50 -8.73 14.55
N TRP A 48 14.59 -8.24 15.39
CA TRP A 48 14.27 -6.81 15.46
C TRP A 48 15.52 -6.04 15.90
N ASP A 49 15.77 -4.90 15.29
CA ASP A 49 16.89 -4.06 15.65
C ASP A 49 16.44 -2.96 16.61
N ASN A 50 16.86 -3.05 17.86
CA ASN A 50 16.51 -2.09 18.91
C ASN A 50 17.38 -0.82 18.87
N SER A 51 18.34 -0.73 17.94
CA SER A 51 19.14 0.46 17.79
C SER A 51 18.35 1.57 17.12
N ILE A 52 18.69 2.81 17.47
CA ILE A 52 18.13 4.00 16.86
C ILE A 52 19.10 4.47 15.78
N ASP A 53 18.66 4.49 14.53
CA ASP A 53 19.42 5.09 13.44
C ASP A 53 19.54 6.60 13.69
N PRO A 54 20.76 7.19 13.70
CA PRO A 54 20.97 8.61 13.99
C PRO A 54 20.54 9.55 12.85
N GLU A 55 20.35 9.01 11.65
CA GLU A 55 20.02 9.80 10.47
C GLU A 55 18.65 10.48 10.61
N LYS A 56 18.61 11.75 10.31
CA LYS A 56 17.38 12.56 10.36
C LYS A 56 16.57 12.51 9.06
N THR A 57 17.15 11.98 8.01
CA THR A 57 16.52 11.84 6.70
C THR A 57 16.64 10.39 6.27
N TRP A 58 15.55 9.83 5.75
CA TRP A 58 15.55 8.50 5.19
C TRP A 58 16.44 8.46 3.95
N LYS A 59 17.41 7.57 3.93
CA LYS A 59 18.36 7.45 2.82
C LYS A 59 17.69 6.85 1.59
N PRO A 60 17.99 7.32 0.37
CA PRO A 60 17.41 6.79 -0.86
C PRO A 60 17.59 5.28 -1.03
N GLU A 61 18.74 4.74 -0.65
CA GLU A 61 19.02 3.29 -0.72
C GLU A 61 18.19 2.45 0.23
N ASN A 62 17.58 3.07 1.24
CA ASN A 62 16.70 2.44 2.21
C ASN A 62 15.21 2.74 1.94
N ASP A 63 14.90 3.52 0.90
CA ASP A 63 13.51 3.81 0.52
C ASP A 63 12.85 2.56 -0.07
N PRO A 64 11.83 1.99 0.56
CA PRO A 64 11.22 0.76 0.09
C PRO A 64 10.14 0.99 -0.97
N CYS A 65 9.88 2.23 -1.38
CA CYS A 65 8.88 2.54 -2.41
C CYS A 65 9.28 1.96 -3.78
N PRO A 66 8.31 1.49 -4.57
CA PRO A 66 8.57 1.04 -5.92
C PRO A 66 9.16 2.12 -6.83
N ALA A 67 9.78 1.71 -7.93
CA ALA A 67 10.33 2.64 -8.93
C ALA A 67 9.28 3.66 -9.38
N GLY A 68 9.66 4.92 -9.48
CA GLY A 68 8.77 6.05 -9.77
C GLY A 68 8.01 6.60 -8.57
N TRP A 69 8.21 5.99 -7.42
CA TRP A 69 7.60 6.38 -6.14
C TRP A 69 8.69 6.61 -5.10
N ARG A 70 8.37 7.39 -4.08
CA ARG A 70 9.24 7.64 -2.93
C ARG A 70 8.43 7.81 -1.66
N MET A 71 9.09 7.75 -0.53
CA MET A 71 8.48 8.11 0.74
C MET A 71 8.00 9.57 0.73
N PRO A 72 6.86 9.85 1.38
CA PRO A 72 6.36 11.22 1.49
C PRO A 72 7.23 12.05 2.41
N THR A 73 7.39 13.32 2.09
CA THR A 73 7.94 14.31 3.01
C THR A 73 6.93 14.68 4.10
N VAL A 74 7.41 15.24 5.20
CA VAL A 74 6.50 15.75 6.23
C VAL A 74 5.59 16.88 5.71
N GLU A 75 6.07 17.67 4.75
CA GLU A 75 5.26 18.73 4.13
C GLU A 75 4.12 18.15 3.26
N GLU A 76 4.36 17.06 2.56
CA GLU A 76 3.32 16.36 1.82
C GLU A 76 2.27 15.74 2.76
N MET A 77 2.69 15.22 3.91
CA MET A 77 1.76 14.80 4.95
C MET A 77 0.96 15.98 5.53
N ARG A 78 1.58 17.15 5.72
CA ARG A 78 0.86 18.36 6.13
C ARG A 78 -0.18 18.78 5.10
N LYS A 79 0.13 18.68 3.80
CA LYS A 79 -0.87 18.92 2.74
C LYS A 79 -2.05 17.98 2.80
N LEU A 80 -1.83 16.70 3.15
CA LEU A 80 -2.89 15.71 3.36
C LEU A 80 -3.80 16.09 4.55
N LEU A 81 -3.24 16.79 5.54
CA LEU A 81 -3.93 17.20 6.78
C LEU A 81 -4.51 18.62 6.74
N ASP A 82 -4.34 19.35 5.65
CA ASP A 82 -4.88 20.70 5.49
C ASP A 82 -6.41 20.67 5.37
N LYS A 83 -7.11 20.97 6.47
CA LYS A 83 -8.56 20.95 6.59
C LYS A 83 -9.28 21.93 5.64
N ASN A 84 -8.59 22.91 5.08
CA ASN A 84 -9.14 23.83 4.09
C ASN A 84 -9.16 23.22 2.68
N LYS A 85 -8.40 22.16 2.44
CA LYS A 85 -8.22 21.52 1.13
C LYS A 85 -8.62 20.05 1.13
N VAL A 86 -8.58 19.39 2.30
CA VAL A 86 -8.80 17.95 2.42
C VAL A 86 -9.73 17.65 3.58
N THR A 87 -10.80 16.90 3.33
CA THR A 87 -11.60 16.33 4.40
C THR A 87 -11.07 14.95 4.79
N ASN A 88 -11.10 14.63 6.08
CA ASN A 88 -10.81 13.31 6.61
C ASN A 88 -12.07 12.73 7.26
N THR A 89 -12.36 11.47 6.97
CA THR A 89 -13.48 10.74 7.58
C THR A 89 -13.05 9.31 7.90
N LYS A 90 -13.47 8.80 9.05
CA LYS A 90 -13.37 7.37 9.34
C LYS A 90 -14.28 6.62 8.37
N SER A 91 -13.75 5.57 7.78
CA SER A 91 -14.43 4.78 6.75
C SER A 91 -13.95 3.34 6.80
N ALA A 92 -14.61 2.48 6.04
CA ALA A 92 -14.11 1.14 5.76
C ALA A 92 -14.09 0.93 4.24
N GLN A 93 -13.05 0.28 3.76
CA GLN A 93 -12.93 -0.15 2.37
C GLN A 93 -12.65 -1.65 2.37
N ASP A 94 -13.48 -2.41 1.65
CA ASP A 94 -13.41 -3.88 1.56
C ASP A 94 -13.37 -4.57 2.95
N GLY A 95 -14.16 -4.01 3.90
CA GLY A 95 -14.22 -4.49 5.29
C GLY A 95 -13.07 -4.04 6.18
N VAL A 96 -12.07 -3.36 5.66
CA VAL A 96 -10.91 -2.86 6.43
C VAL A 96 -11.18 -1.43 6.88
N PRO A 97 -11.17 -1.15 8.21
CA PRO A 97 -11.35 0.22 8.72
C PRO A 97 -10.14 1.10 8.38
N GLY A 98 -10.36 2.40 8.26
CA GLY A 98 -9.29 3.35 7.94
C GLY A 98 -9.72 4.80 7.93
N ASP A 99 -8.80 5.64 7.47
CA ASP A 99 -8.99 7.06 7.23
C ASP A 99 -9.14 7.32 5.72
N LYS A 100 -10.25 7.91 5.31
CA LYS A 100 -10.50 8.35 3.94
C LYS A 100 -10.25 9.85 3.86
N PHE A 101 -9.23 10.22 3.11
CA PHE A 101 -8.92 11.61 2.77
C PHE A 101 -9.53 11.94 1.41
N ARG A 102 -10.24 13.06 1.34
CA ARG A 102 -10.89 13.54 0.12
C ARG A 102 -10.46 14.97 -0.18
N ASP A 103 -9.91 15.19 -1.35
CA ASP A 103 -9.62 16.51 -1.89
C ASP A 103 -10.92 17.28 -2.13
N ILE A 104 -11.05 18.47 -1.55
CA ILE A 104 -12.28 19.26 -1.59
C ILE A 104 -12.54 19.80 -3.02
N ALA A 105 -11.50 20.21 -3.72
CA ALA A 105 -11.62 20.83 -5.04
C ALA A 105 -11.91 19.80 -6.14
N THR A 106 -11.27 18.62 -6.09
CA THR A 106 -11.36 17.62 -7.16
C THR A 106 -12.30 16.47 -6.84
N GLY A 107 -12.62 16.26 -5.57
CA GLY A 107 -13.38 15.11 -5.09
C GLY A 107 -12.59 13.79 -5.04
N ASN A 108 -11.34 13.79 -5.47
CA ASN A 108 -10.48 12.61 -5.42
C ASN A 108 -10.29 12.12 -3.99
N THR A 109 -10.10 10.80 -3.84
CA THR A 109 -9.94 10.19 -2.52
C THR A 109 -8.72 9.29 -2.46
N VAL A 110 -8.12 9.18 -1.27
CA VAL A 110 -7.16 8.15 -0.91
C VAL A 110 -7.56 7.54 0.44
N PHE A 111 -7.41 6.24 0.56
CA PHE A 111 -7.75 5.50 1.77
C PHE A 111 -6.49 4.96 2.45
N PHE A 112 -6.36 5.22 3.74
CA PHE A 112 -5.28 4.73 4.59
C PHE A 112 -5.86 3.72 5.58
N PRO A 113 -5.61 2.40 5.40
CA PRO A 113 -6.12 1.40 6.33
C PRO A 113 -5.54 1.59 7.72
N VAL A 114 -6.35 1.27 8.72
CA VAL A 114 -5.87 1.09 10.09
C VAL A 114 -4.89 -0.08 10.10
N ILE A 115 -3.72 0.14 10.70
CA ILE A 115 -2.66 -0.84 10.71
C ILE A 115 -1.97 -0.84 12.07
N HIS A 116 -1.62 -2.02 12.57
CA HIS A 116 -0.77 -2.16 13.75
C HIS A 116 0.59 -1.51 13.50
N TYR A 117 1.27 -1.13 14.55
CA TYR A 117 2.69 -0.81 14.50
C TYR A 117 3.47 -1.82 15.35
N ARG A 118 4.77 -1.89 15.17
CA ARG A 118 5.63 -2.66 16.08
C ARG A 118 6.34 -1.71 17.02
N ASP A 119 6.33 -2.07 18.30
CA ASP A 119 7.04 -1.32 19.33
C ASP A 119 8.57 -1.45 19.22
N SER A 120 9.29 -0.86 20.13
CA SER A 120 10.75 -0.88 20.16
C SER A 120 11.38 -2.28 20.33
N ASN A 121 10.60 -3.28 20.68
CA ASN A 121 11.02 -4.66 20.85
C ASN A 121 10.55 -5.58 19.70
N GLY A 122 9.90 -5.00 18.67
CA GLY A 122 9.34 -5.75 17.56
C GLY A 122 8.06 -6.50 17.90
N VAL A 123 7.41 -6.14 19.00
CA VAL A 123 6.10 -6.69 19.39
C VAL A 123 5.01 -5.92 18.70
N THR A 124 4.01 -6.63 18.17
CA THR A 124 2.82 -6.00 17.59
C THR A 124 2.08 -5.23 18.68
N ALA A 125 2.03 -3.92 18.54
CA ALA A 125 1.26 -3.09 19.44
C ALA A 125 -0.23 -3.19 19.08
N PRO A 126 -1.12 -3.36 20.07
CA PRO A 126 -2.55 -3.47 19.81
C PRO A 126 -3.07 -2.23 19.09
N ILE A 127 -3.99 -2.42 18.14
CA ILE A 127 -4.70 -1.32 17.48
C ILE A 127 -5.58 -0.63 18.53
N GLY A 128 -5.01 0.33 19.25
CA GLY A 128 -5.81 1.20 20.11
C GLY A 128 -6.71 2.08 19.23
N PHE A 129 -8.02 1.83 19.24
CA PHE A 129 -9.04 2.72 18.66
C PHE A 129 -8.84 3.13 17.20
N GLY A 130 -8.40 2.23 16.33
CA GLY A 130 -8.37 2.49 14.88
C GLY A 130 -7.30 3.48 14.43
N ARG A 131 -6.09 3.35 14.94
CA ARG A 131 -4.95 4.22 14.60
C ARG A 131 -4.28 3.80 13.29
N THR A 132 -3.87 4.80 12.51
CA THR A 132 -3.00 4.64 11.34
C THR A 132 -1.61 5.10 11.72
N HIS A 133 -0.57 4.37 11.33
CA HIS A 133 0.82 4.72 11.62
C HIS A 133 1.66 4.66 10.36
N TYR A 134 2.04 5.84 9.83
CA TYR A 134 2.75 5.95 8.55
C TYR A 134 3.97 6.87 8.66
N TRP A 135 5.14 6.38 8.29
CA TRP A 135 6.37 7.18 8.24
C TRP A 135 6.34 8.28 7.18
N SER A 136 6.93 9.43 7.50
CA SER A 136 7.50 10.36 6.53
C SER A 136 9.00 10.10 6.36
N ASN A 137 9.64 10.77 5.40
CA ASN A 137 11.05 10.59 5.10
C ASN A 137 12.00 11.43 5.97
N SER A 138 11.52 12.20 6.94
CA SER A 138 12.37 13.14 7.67
C SER A 138 12.05 13.27 9.16
N ASN A 139 13.10 13.41 9.96
CA ASN A 139 13.07 13.71 11.38
C ASN A 139 12.17 12.81 12.24
N TYR A 140 12.04 11.53 11.88
CA TYR A 140 11.18 10.55 12.58
C TYR A 140 9.70 10.98 12.70
N TRP A 141 9.23 11.87 11.79
CA TRP A 141 7.82 12.23 11.73
C TRP A 141 6.98 11.09 11.15
N TYR A 142 5.85 10.87 11.75
CA TYR A 142 4.85 9.91 11.27
C TYR A 142 3.43 10.44 11.45
N LEU A 143 2.55 9.96 10.61
CA LEU A 143 1.11 10.24 10.66
C LEU A 143 0.44 9.27 11.62
N GLU A 144 -0.31 9.79 12.60
CA GLU A 144 -1.20 9.03 13.47
C GLU A 144 -2.46 9.84 13.73
N TRP A 145 -3.64 9.22 13.55
CA TRP A 145 -4.93 9.88 13.78
C TRP A 145 -5.11 11.21 13.04
N ALA A 146 -4.72 11.30 11.79
CA ALA A 146 -4.74 12.55 11.04
C ALA A 146 -4.01 13.71 11.78
N SER A 147 -2.96 13.38 12.50
CA SER A 147 -2.03 14.30 13.16
C SER A 147 -0.60 13.83 12.93
N LEU A 148 0.35 14.74 13.05
CA LEU A 148 1.77 14.41 12.92
C LEU A 148 2.42 14.32 14.30
N TYR A 149 3.14 13.25 14.51
CA TYR A 149 3.92 12.99 15.72
C TYR A 149 5.38 12.76 15.36
N GLN A 150 6.25 12.94 16.32
CA GLN A 150 7.68 12.73 16.18
C GLN A 150 8.22 11.94 17.36
N HIS A 151 8.74 10.75 17.09
CA HIS A 151 9.38 9.92 18.11
C HIS A 151 10.64 9.28 17.56
N ARG A 152 11.76 9.50 18.25
CA ARG A 152 13.03 8.85 17.93
C ARG A 152 13.13 7.51 18.67
N LEU A 153 12.36 6.53 18.21
CA LEU A 153 12.31 5.18 18.74
C LEU A 153 12.43 4.17 17.60
N PRO A 154 12.94 2.96 17.83
CA PRO A 154 13.05 1.91 16.81
C PRO A 154 11.70 1.24 16.52
N LEU A 155 10.68 2.04 16.24
CA LEU A 155 9.33 1.59 15.92
C LEU A 155 9.22 1.10 14.48
N GLY A 156 8.25 0.24 14.22
CA GLY A 156 7.89 -0.20 12.88
C GLY A 156 6.55 0.39 12.46
N HIS A 157 6.54 1.22 11.42
CA HIS A 157 5.32 1.80 10.84
C HIS A 157 5.18 1.45 9.36
N ALA A 158 3.97 1.58 8.84
CA ALA A 158 3.71 1.43 7.42
C ALA A 158 4.31 2.60 6.61
N ILE A 159 4.39 2.39 5.29
CA ILE A 159 4.78 3.42 4.35
C ILE A 159 3.70 3.54 3.26
N ARG A 160 3.28 4.76 3.00
CA ARG A 160 2.44 5.13 1.87
C ARG A 160 3.22 6.07 0.97
N CYS A 161 3.59 5.58 -0.19
CA CYS A 161 4.42 6.34 -1.12
C CYS A 161 3.65 7.48 -1.80
N VAL A 162 4.41 8.45 -2.27
CA VAL A 162 3.98 9.49 -3.21
C VAL A 162 4.75 9.35 -4.52
N ALA A 163 4.18 9.80 -5.63
CA ALA A 163 4.90 9.82 -6.90
C ALA A 163 6.14 10.73 -6.78
N ASP A 164 7.28 10.22 -7.26
CA ASP A 164 8.51 11.01 -7.30
C ASP A 164 8.47 11.98 -8.49
N PRO A 165 8.48 13.30 -8.26
CA PRO A 165 8.44 14.27 -9.35
C PRO A 165 9.69 14.26 -10.23
N ASN A 166 10.79 13.65 -9.77
CA ASN A 166 12.03 13.52 -10.52
C ASN A 166 12.16 12.16 -11.25
N ALA A 167 11.21 11.26 -11.04
CA ALA A 167 11.22 9.99 -11.76
C ALA A 167 10.82 10.20 -13.22
N ASN A 168 11.57 9.60 -14.13
CA ASN A 168 11.21 9.61 -15.55
C ASN A 168 10.02 8.70 -15.87
N THR A 169 9.68 7.78 -14.96
CA THR A 169 8.65 6.77 -15.16
C THR A 169 7.92 6.49 -13.86
N ILE A 170 6.59 6.49 -13.88
CA ILE A 170 5.75 6.04 -12.75
C ILE A 170 5.27 4.62 -13.05
N VAL A 171 5.48 3.70 -12.12
CA VAL A 171 4.92 2.34 -12.20
C VAL A 171 3.64 2.26 -11.36
N LEU A 172 2.53 1.95 -12.01
CA LEU A 172 1.23 1.72 -11.38
C LEU A 172 0.97 0.21 -11.32
N HIS A 173 0.89 -0.34 -10.13
CA HIS A 173 0.52 -1.74 -9.94
C HIS A 173 -1.00 -1.85 -9.82
N ILE A 174 -1.61 -2.68 -10.63
CA ILE A 174 -3.04 -2.99 -10.62
C ILE A 174 -3.19 -4.49 -10.42
N PHE A 175 -4.04 -4.88 -9.49
CA PHE A 175 -4.36 -6.27 -9.21
C PHE A 175 -5.78 -6.53 -9.68
N ASP A 176 -5.97 -7.58 -10.45
CA ASP A 176 -7.28 -7.99 -10.93
C ASP A 176 -7.40 -9.52 -10.96
N THR A 177 -8.60 -10.01 -10.77
CA THR A 177 -8.89 -11.45 -10.76
C THR A 177 -10.03 -11.75 -11.71
N VAL A 178 -9.81 -12.68 -12.62
CA VAL A 178 -10.83 -13.15 -13.56
C VAL A 178 -11.02 -14.65 -13.45
N CYS A 179 -12.26 -15.09 -13.46
CA CYS A 179 -12.57 -16.51 -13.55
C CYS A 179 -12.21 -17.03 -14.93
N ARG A 180 -11.56 -18.19 -15.01
CA ARG A 180 -11.22 -18.82 -16.31
C ARG A 180 -12.43 -18.98 -17.23
N GLU A 181 -13.61 -19.26 -16.67
CA GLU A 181 -14.86 -19.43 -17.41
C GLU A 181 -15.42 -18.11 -17.97
N LYS A 182 -14.94 -16.98 -17.51
CA LYS A 182 -15.29 -15.64 -17.99
C LYS A 182 -14.30 -15.07 -19.01
N LEU A 183 -13.35 -15.86 -19.46
CA LEU A 183 -12.48 -15.50 -20.59
C LEU A 183 -13.26 -15.67 -21.91
N PRO A 184 -13.07 -14.80 -22.91
CA PRO A 184 -12.12 -13.69 -22.95
C PRO A 184 -12.50 -12.53 -22.03
N TYR A 185 -11.50 -11.93 -21.39
CA TYR A 185 -11.64 -10.79 -20.49
C TYR A 185 -10.93 -9.57 -21.08
N THR A 186 -11.63 -8.45 -21.18
CA THR A 186 -11.04 -7.22 -21.70
C THR A 186 -10.73 -6.27 -20.56
N TRP A 187 -9.46 -5.92 -20.44
CA TRP A 187 -8.97 -4.91 -19.53
C TRP A 187 -8.41 -3.74 -20.34
N ARG A 188 -9.04 -2.57 -20.24
CA ARG A 188 -8.79 -1.42 -21.13
C ARG A 188 -8.89 -1.84 -22.59
N ASP A 189 -7.80 -1.64 -23.37
CA ASP A 189 -7.73 -1.96 -24.81
C ASP A 189 -7.12 -3.34 -25.09
N THR A 190 -6.89 -4.15 -24.06
CA THR A 190 -6.26 -5.47 -24.17
C THR A 190 -7.25 -6.57 -23.78
N THR A 191 -7.41 -7.55 -24.68
CA THR A 191 -8.24 -8.72 -24.44
C THR A 191 -7.37 -9.93 -24.08
N PHE A 192 -7.66 -10.52 -22.94
CA PHE A 192 -7.05 -11.75 -22.44
C PHE A 192 -7.95 -12.93 -22.84
N ASP A 193 -7.41 -13.84 -23.63
CA ASP A 193 -8.15 -14.99 -24.17
C ASP A 193 -8.14 -16.21 -23.21
N ILE A 194 -8.74 -17.30 -23.66
CA ILE A 194 -8.88 -18.53 -22.88
C ILE A 194 -7.52 -19.19 -22.53
N GLY A 195 -6.45 -18.85 -23.25
CA GLY A 195 -5.09 -19.31 -23.01
C GLY A 195 -4.33 -18.50 -21.95
N THR A 196 -4.91 -17.38 -21.51
CA THR A 196 -4.26 -16.47 -20.55
C THR A 196 -3.98 -17.19 -19.22
N LYS A 197 -2.79 -16.97 -18.70
CA LYS A 197 -2.34 -17.49 -17.41
C LYS A 197 -2.31 -16.39 -16.36
N THR A 198 -2.40 -16.77 -15.10
CA THR A 198 -2.03 -15.89 -13.99
C THR A 198 -0.62 -15.38 -14.20
N GLY A 199 -0.42 -14.07 -14.09
CA GLY A 199 0.88 -13.46 -14.32
C GLY A 199 0.87 -11.93 -14.27
N GLU A 200 2.01 -11.37 -14.57
CA GLU A 200 2.22 -9.94 -14.68
C GLU A 200 2.21 -9.52 -16.14
N TYR A 201 1.45 -8.48 -16.44
CA TYR A 201 1.33 -7.90 -17.78
C TYR A 201 1.69 -6.44 -17.73
N ILE A 202 2.63 -6.01 -18.56
CA ILE A 202 3.19 -4.66 -18.54
C ILE A 202 2.66 -3.86 -19.73
N PHE A 203 2.01 -2.75 -19.43
CA PHE A 203 1.50 -1.79 -20.42
C PHE A 203 2.26 -0.48 -20.27
N ARG A 204 2.84 0.01 -21.36
CA ARG A 204 3.52 1.29 -21.42
C ARG A 204 2.60 2.32 -22.06
N HIS A 205 2.34 3.40 -21.35
CA HIS A 205 1.60 4.52 -21.88
C HIS A 205 2.54 5.72 -22.03
N PRO A 206 2.87 6.11 -23.26
CA PRO A 206 3.62 7.33 -23.50
C PRO A 206 2.83 8.55 -23.00
N PRO A 207 3.51 9.62 -22.55
CA PRO A 207 2.87 10.77 -21.95
C PRO A 207 1.90 11.45 -22.94
N LYS A 208 0.61 11.41 -22.63
CA LYS A 208 -0.39 12.27 -23.26
C LYS A 208 -0.65 13.46 -22.35
N GLY A 209 0.17 14.51 -22.49
CA GLY A 209 0.00 15.75 -21.73
C GLY A 209 0.39 15.68 -20.25
N THR A 210 1.07 14.62 -19.82
CA THR A 210 1.68 14.48 -18.49
C THR A 210 3.20 14.46 -18.61
N LEU A 211 3.88 14.97 -17.60
CA LEU A 211 5.35 15.04 -17.55
C LEU A 211 6.04 13.67 -17.41
N TYR A 212 5.27 12.58 -17.24
CA TYR A 212 5.79 11.26 -16.91
C TYR A 212 5.33 10.20 -17.89
N ASP A 213 6.23 9.33 -18.26
CA ASP A 213 5.91 8.03 -18.87
C ASP A 213 5.28 7.14 -17.77
N SER A 214 4.16 6.50 -18.04
CA SER A 214 3.53 5.61 -17.06
C SER A 214 3.56 4.17 -17.54
N ILE A 215 4.09 3.31 -16.67
CA ILE A 215 4.00 1.86 -16.82
C ILE A 215 2.87 1.37 -15.93
N VAL A 216 1.92 0.65 -16.50
CA VAL A 216 0.93 -0.08 -15.73
C VAL A 216 1.33 -1.55 -15.70
N GLN A 217 1.58 -2.05 -14.51
CA GLN A 217 1.85 -3.47 -14.26
C GLN A 217 0.58 -4.11 -13.72
N LEU A 218 -0.11 -4.85 -14.58
CA LEU A 218 -1.31 -5.59 -14.21
C LEU A 218 -0.90 -6.96 -13.67
N HIS A 219 -1.20 -7.20 -12.40
CA HIS A 219 -1.10 -8.51 -11.75
C HIS A 219 -2.44 -9.20 -11.93
N LEU A 220 -2.57 -10.02 -12.98
CA LEU A 220 -3.80 -10.74 -13.30
C LEU A 220 -3.78 -12.13 -12.68
N THR A 221 -4.75 -12.41 -11.85
CA THR A 221 -5.01 -13.76 -11.35
C THR A 221 -6.12 -14.40 -12.17
N VAL A 222 -5.82 -15.52 -12.84
CA VAL A 222 -6.84 -16.34 -13.50
C VAL A 222 -7.27 -17.44 -12.55
N ASP A 223 -8.42 -17.25 -11.92
CA ASP A 223 -8.97 -18.23 -10.98
C ASP A 223 -9.65 -19.38 -11.74
N THR A 224 -9.18 -20.59 -11.50
CA THR A 224 -9.72 -21.82 -12.11
C THR A 224 -10.83 -22.45 -11.28
N LEU A 225 -11.06 -21.96 -10.08
CA LEU A 225 -12.01 -22.52 -9.10
C LEU A 225 -13.29 -21.69 -8.94
N CYS A 226 -13.37 -20.54 -9.60
CA CYS A 226 -14.55 -19.68 -9.55
C CYS A 226 -15.83 -20.44 -9.89
N GLY A 227 -16.80 -20.37 -8.98
CA GLY A 227 -18.12 -20.97 -9.18
C GLY A 227 -18.16 -22.50 -9.11
N LYS A 228 -17.05 -23.17 -8.89
CA LYS A 228 -17.05 -24.62 -8.65
C LYS A 228 -17.32 -24.90 -7.18
N PRO A 229 -18.30 -25.76 -6.87
CA PRO A 229 -18.45 -26.21 -5.49
C PRO A 229 -17.19 -26.95 -5.07
N CYS A 230 -16.74 -26.68 -3.85
CA CYS A 230 -15.68 -27.49 -3.23
C CYS A 230 -16.08 -28.99 -3.29
N HIS A 231 -15.09 -29.86 -3.39
CA HIS A 231 -15.33 -31.34 -3.29
C HIS A 231 -16.25 -31.61 -2.07
N LYS A 232 -17.00 -32.74 -2.09
CA LYS A 232 -18.02 -33.08 -1.08
C LYS A 232 -17.63 -32.85 0.38
N ASP A 233 -16.33 -32.86 0.66
CA ASP A 233 -15.74 -32.70 2.01
C ASP A 233 -15.04 -31.35 2.23
N GLY A 234 -15.35 -30.35 1.42
CA GLY A 234 -14.73 -29.02 1.52
C GLY A 234 -15.73 -27.88 1.68
N VAL A 235 -15.27 -26.79 2.27
CA VAL A 235 -15.97 -25.52 2.39
C VAL A 235 -15.20 -24.44 1.64
N LEU A 236 -15.90 -23.70 0.78
CA LEU A 236 -15.30 -22.55 0.06
C LEU A 236 -15.32 -21.32 0.97
N ILE A 237 -14.15 -20.85 1.36
CA ILE A 237 -13.98 -19.61 2.12
C ILE A 237 -13.03 -18.70 1.34
N ASN A 238 -13.48 -17.51 0.95
CA ASN A 238 -12.70 -16.53 0.18
C ASN A 238 -12.01 -17.11 -1.07
N GLY A 239 -12.74 -17.96 -1.83
CA GLY A 239 -12.20 -18.56 -3.05
C GLY A 239 -11.25 -19.75 -2.84
N VAL A 240 -10.98 -20.14 -1.59
CA VAL A 240 -10.15 -21.30 -1.25
C VAL A 240 -11.03 -22.43 -0.70
N CYS A 241 -10.85 -23.63 -1.26
CA CYS A 241 -11.51 -24.83 -0.74
C CYS A 241 -10.72 -25.40 0.45
N TRP A 242 -11.34 -25.44 1.62
CA TRP A 242 -10.80 -26.02 2.85
C TRP A 242 -11.41 -27.41 3.08
N ALA A 243 -10.61 -28.35 3.52
CA ALA A 243 -11.13 -29.64 4.00
C ALA A 243 -11.97 -29.41 5.28
N LYS A 244 -13.07 -30.18 5.41
CA LYS A 244 -13.87 -30.16 6.64
C LYS A 244 -13.18 -30.91 7.76
#